data_7501110a515e48c63cacd7816bef9759
#
_entry.id   7501110a515e48c63cacd7816bef9759
#
_cell.length_a   1.000
_cell.length_b   1.000
_cell.length_c   1.000
_cell.angle_alpha   90.00
_cell.angle_beta   90.00
_cell.angle_gamma   90.00
#
_symmetry.space_group_name_H-M   'P 1'
#
loop_
_entity.id
_entity.type
_entity.pdbx_description
1 polymer ?
#
loop_
_entity_poly.entity_id
_entity_poly.type
_entity_poly.pdbx_seq_one_letter_code
_entity_poly.pdbx_strand_id
1 'polypeptide(L)'
;MKRIASLFLAFVMVCMVCAVSVPVYANDFDKAVGVWKLEEMSGDNTMSKEDLKEYERLGVAMYLKLRKDGTCKFSLYGDTMEGTWSEYGIVLDNAWFTYILDGDKLVLDNQDGSDMIFTRSSMDEIYKILGYQKGILDEDVHYSTKEKKILDTDTASVVITGYKADMTGFTVSMRCKNKTRNEITIGLDKCVLNKYIFHPEWSETLDKRETVETKMRIIPAEIAKTGISVVDEMILQMHLSNATNGRTIKKGIMATVYPTGRKADQVRTPLRKPVENEYRILVNNTCAYIIQGIDPEDTRGLAVNCYLENRSKGTLNFVWSDVTIDGRPAKTAYEESVLPGTIGYSDVIFLKSELEGTGINISDISTIKGKLRIYDKTKTTPQLVQEKEFSYTRK
;
A
#
# COMPACT_ATOMS: atom_id res chain seq x y z
N MET A 1 22.66 12.56 2.73
CA MET A 1 21.83 11.88 3.74
C MET A 1 22.43 11.89 5.17
N LYS A 2 23.68 11.48 5.40
CA LYS A 2 24.27 11.50 6.78
C LYS A 2 24.45 12.90 7.41
N ARG A 3 24.50 13.98 6.66
CA ARG A 3 24.64 15.37 7.19
C ARG A 3 23.31 16.00 7.61
N ILE A 4 22.18 15.55 7.06
CA ILE A 4 20.83 16.06 7.40
C ILE A 4 20.37 15.47 8.73
N ALA A 5 20.63 14.18 8.98
CA ALA A 5 20.33 13.53 10.27
C ALA A 5 21.13 14.15 11.44
N SER A 6 22.36 14.64 11.18
CA SER A 6 23.20 15.30 12.18
C SER A 6 22.70 16.71 12.56
N LEU A 7 22.07 17.43 11.63
CA LEU A 7 21.45 18.73 11.92
C LEU A 7 20.17 18.59 12.74
N PHE A 8 19.41 17.52 12.50
CA PHE A 8 18.18 17.22 13.25
C PHE A 8 18.47 16.82 14.70
N LEU A 9 19.56 16.07 14.93
CA LEU A 9 19.99 15.67 16.28
C LEU A 9 20.48 16.88 17.10
N ALA A 10 21.07 17.91 16.48
CA ALA A 10 21.49 19.13 17.12
C ALA A 10 20.30 20.01 17.57
N PHE A 11 19.19 20.00 16.80
CA PHE A 11 17.96 20.71 17.13
C PHE A 11 17.26 20.13 18.38
N VAL A 12 17.34 18.81 18.59
CA VAL A 12 16.70 18.10 19.71
C VAL A 12 17.49 18.23 21.04
N MET A 13 18.81 18.49 21.01
CA MET A 13 19.65 18.48 22.23
C MET A 13 19.63 19.78 23.06
N VAL A 14 19.04 20.86 22.59
CA VAL A 14 19.08 22.16 23.28
C VAL A 14 17.93 22.37 24.29
N CYS A 15 16.91 21.52 24.30
CA CYS A 15 15.67 21.72 25.07
C CYS A 15 15.69 21.24 26.54
N MET A 16 16.82 21.25 27.25
CA MET A 16 16.78 21.02 28.70
C MET A 16 17.09 22.31 29.46
N VAL A 17 16.10 22.67 30.28
CA VAL A 17 16.07 23.66 31.38
C VAL A 17 15.54 25.05 31.02
N CYS A 18 14.27 25.29 31.36
CA CYS A 18 13.81 26.40 32.23
C CYS A 18 12.27 26.35 32.35
N ALA A 19 11.79 26.13 33.57
CA ALA A 19 10.36 26.29 33.88
C ALA A 19 10.04 27.79 34.00
N VAL A 20 9.45 28.34 32.94
CA VAL A 20 8.82 29.67 32.98
C VAL A 20 7.31 29.45 32.90
N SER A 21 6.57 29.96 33.87
CA SER A 21 5.12 29.95 33.89
C SER A 21 4.56 30.79 32.74
N VAL A 22 4.17 30.12 31.65
CA VAL A 22 3.44 30.73 30.53
C VAL A 22 1.96 30.80 30.88
N PRO A 23 1.24 31.88 30.59
CA PRO A 23 -0.22 31.92 30.79
C PRO A 23 -0.88 30.85 29.92
N VAL A 24 -1.51 29.92 30.59
CA VAL A 24 -2.32 28.86 29.94
C VAL A 24 -3.55 29.54 29.36
N TYR A 25 -3.54 29.83 28.08
CA TYR A 25 -4.81 30.02 27.34
C TYR A 25 -5.45 28.65 27.28
N ALA A 26 -6.65 28.53 27.84
CA ALA A 26 -7.48 27.34 27.70
C ALA A 26 -7.77 27.14 26.20
N ASN A 27 -6.90 26.43 25.52
CA ASN A 27 -7.09 26.08 24.13
C ASN A 27 -8.22 25.10 24.04
N ASP A 28 -9.18 25.39 23.19
CA ASP A 28 -10.25 24.49 22.83
C ASP A 28 -9.65 23.22 22.20
N PHE A 29 -9.34 22.22 23.03
CA PHE A 29 -8.72 20.95 22.62
C PHE A 29 -9.42 20.37 21.39
N ASP A 30 -10.75 20.34 21.37
CA ASP A 30 -11.53 19.85 20.24
C ASP A 30 -11.31 20.67 18.96
N LYS A 31 -10.99 21.96 19.08
CA LYS A 31 -10.70 22.81 17.91
C LYS A 31 -9.30 22.57 17.34
N ALA A 32 -8.36 22.13 18.14
CA ALA A 32 -7.01 21.82 17.67
C ALA A 32 -6.96 20.45 16.95
N VAL A 33 -7.92 19.54 17.22
CA VAL A 33 -7.99 18.27 16.51
C VAL A 33 -8.11 18.49 15.01
N GLY A 34 -7.23 17.85 14.22
CA GLY A 34 -7.26 17.96 12.76
C GLY A 34 -5.91 17.82 12.11
N VAL A 35 -5.86 18.22 10.87
CA VAL A 35 -4.65 18.24 10.04
C VAL A 35 -4.22 19.68 9.81
N TRP A 36 -2.94 19.93 10.00
CA TRP A 36 -2.33 21.24 9.96
C TRP A 36 -1.14 21.20 9.00
N LYS A 37 -1.16 21.95 7.94
CA LYS A 37 -0.08 22.02 6.94
C LYS A 37 0.90 23.14 7.32
N LEU A 38 2.20 22.87 7.28
CA LEU A 38 3.24 23.86 7.55
C LEU A 38 3.20 24.97 6.50
N GLU A 39 3.15 26.22 6.94
CA GLU A 39 3.09 27.40 6.10
C GLU A 39 4.37 28.25 6.18
N GLU A 40 5.04 28.22 7.32
CA GLU A 40 6.26 29.00 7.57
C GLU A 40 7.03 28.40 8.73
N MET A 41 8.35 28.52 8.71
CA MET A 41 9.22 28.17 9.83
C MET A 41 10.26 29.29 10.00
N SER A 42 10.40 29.80 11.22
CA SER A 42 11.38 30.81 11.61
C SER A 42 12.51 30.22 12.45
N GLY A 43 13.56 31.01 12.76
CA GLY A 43 14.72 30.60 13.53
C GLY A 43 15.90 30.16 12.67
N ASP A 44 16.77 29.30 13.22
CA ASP A 44 18.00 28.85 12.54
C ASP A 44 17.77 28.09 11.23
N ASN A 45 16.60 27.51 11.08
CA ASN A 45 16.17 26.75 9.87
C ASN A 45 14.97 27.45 9.21
N THR A 46 15.08 28.76 8.98
CA THR A 46 14.01 29.53 8.35
C THR A 46 13.60 28.95 7.00
N MET A 47 12.31 28.71 6.82
CA MET A 47 11.68 28.37 5.53
C MET A 47 10.53 29.31 5.25
N SER A 48 10.61 29.97 4.10
CA SER A 48 9.54 30.82 3.61
C SER A 48 8.39 30.01 3.00
N LYS A 49 7.25 30.67 2.79
CA LYS A 49 6.13 30.08 2.05
C LYS A 49 6.52 29.63 0.63
N GLU A 50 7.44 30.35 0.01
CA GLU A 50 7.96 30.04 -1.32
C GLU A 50 8.79 28.77 -1.32
N ASP A 51 9.66 28.58 -0.32
CA ASP A 51 10.45 27.36 -0.14
C ASP A 51 9.54 26.15 0.07
N LEU A 52 8.53 26.28 0.92
CA LEU A 52 7.56 25.21 1.18
C LEU A 52 6.76 24.82 -0.06
N LYS A 53 6.35 25.79 -0.90
CA LYS A 53 5.70 25.49 -2.19
C LYS A 53 6.60 24.74 -3.15
N GLU A 54 7.91 24.99 -3.12
CA GLU A 54 8.85 24.22 -3.95
C GLU A 54 8.96 22.77 -3.46
N TYR A 55 9.00 22.52 -2.15
CA TYR A 55 8.91 21.18 -1.60
C TYR A 55 7.59 20.47 -1.97
N GLU A 56 6.46 21.19 -1.91
CA GLU A 56 5.17 20.64 -2.34
C GLU A 56 5.18 20.22 -3.81
N ARG A 57 5.81 20.99 -4.70
CA ARG A 57 5.97 20.61 -6.12
C ARG A 57 6.82 19.35 -6.31
N LEU A 58 7.76 19.12 -5.40
CA LEU A 58 8.60 17.92 -5.39
C LEU A 58 7.90 16.72 -4.72
N GLY A 59 6.62 16.87 -4.34
CA GLY A 59 5.84 15.81 -3.68
C GLY A 59 6.18 15.62 -2.21
N VAL A 60 6.71 16.64 -1.54
CA VAL A 60 7.03 16.61 -0.10
C VAL A 60 6.02 17.49 0.65
N ALA A 61 5.18 16.88 1.47
CA ALA A 61 4.26 17.60 2.35
C ALA A 61 4.81 17.62 3.78
N MET A 62 4.75 18.80 4.40
CA MET A 62 5.09 19.00 5.80
C MET A 62 3.82 19.32 6.58
N TYR A 63 3.48 18.49 7.57
CA TYR A 63 2.21 18.63 8.28
C TYR A 63 2.25 18.05 9.68
N LEU A 64 1.31 18.50 10.51
CA LEU A 64 1.01 17.99 11.84
C LEU A 64 -0.44 17.46 11.85
N LYS A 65 -0.64 16.25 12.36
CA LYS A 65 -1.97 15.65 12.55
C LYS A 65 -2.19 15.45 14.05
N LEU A 66 -3.20 16.11 14.60
CA LEU A 66 -3.61 15.99 16.01
C LEU A 66 -4.90 15.15 16.09
N ARG A 67 -4.87 14.03 16.82
CA ARG A 67 -5.99 13.10 16.94
C ARG A 67 -6.72 13.28 18.27
N LYS A 68 -8.01 12.95 18.30
CA LYS A 68 -8.86 13.04 19.51
C LYS A 68 -8.39 12.16 20.68
N ASP A 69 -7.65 11.10 20.40
CA ASP A 69 -7.12 10.19 21.41
C ASP A 69 -5.85 10.70 22.09
N GLY A 70 -5.42 11.93 21.81
CA GLY A 70 -4.21 12.53 22.36
C GLY A 70 -2.92 12.09 21.66
N THR A 71 -3.01 11.35 20.56
CA THR A 71 -1.84 11.04 19.73
C THR A 71 -1.65 12.08 18.63
N CYS A 72 -0.43 12.28 18.18
CA CYS A 72 -0.13 13.16 17.06
C CYS A 72 0.90 12.53 16.12
N LYS A 73 0.91 13.05 14.89
CA LYS A 73 1.87 12.68 13.85
C LYS A 73 2.41 13.95 13.22
N PHE A 74 3.72 14.09 13.18
CA PHE A 74 4.41 15.17 12.52
C PHE A 74 5.22 14.65 11.35
N SER A 75 5.09 15.29 10.19
CA SER A 75 5.87 14.98 9.00
C SER A 75 6.69 16.20 8.61
N LEU A 76 8.00 16.00 8.48
CA LEU A 76 8.95 17.03 8.07
C LEU A 76 9.96 16.40 7.09
N TYR A 77 10.15 17.01 5.91
CA TYR A 77 11.06 16.54 4.84
C TYR A 77 10.86 15.07 4.40
N GLY A 78 9.64 14.53 4.55
CA GLY A 78 9.34 13.13 4.22
C GLY A 78 9.55 12.14 5.38
N ASP A 79 10.24 12.54 6.45
CA ASP A 79 10.32 11.78 7.68
C ASP A 79 9.08 12.01 8.55
N THR A 80 8.63 10.98 9.27
CA THR A 80 7.46 11.06 10.13
C THR A 80 7.80 10.68 11.56
N MET A 81 7.32 11.48 12.51
CA MET A 81 7.41 11.25 13.95
C MET A 81 6.02 11.07 14.52
N GLU A 82 5.86 10.09 15.39
CA GLU A 82 4.64 9.91 16.20
C GLU A 82 4.90 10.49 17.58
N GLY A 83 3.87 11.08 18.20
CA GLY A 83 3.97 11.70 19.50
C GLY A 83 2.64 11.72 20.23
N THR A 84 2.61 12.48 21.31
CA THR A 84 1.39 12.74 22.10
C THR A 84 1.14 14.23 22.21
N TRP A 85 -0.12 14.61 22.41
CA TRP A 85 -0.50 15.99 22.59
C TRP A 85 -1.65 16.12 23.60
N SER A 86 -1.74 17.31 24.18
CA SER A 86 -2.77 17.67 25.15
C SER A 86 -3.08 19.16 25.03
N GLU A 87 -3.96 19.68 25.85
CA GLU A 87 -4.22 21.12 25.98
C GLU A 87 -2.98 21.94 26.40
N TYR A 88 -1.95 21.27 26.95
CA TYR A 88 -0.74 21.94 27.44
C TYR A 88 0.39 21.97 26.41
N GLY A 89 0.40 21.10 25.43
CA GLY A 89 1.46 21.04 24.42
C GLY A 89 1.53 19.72 23.66
N ILE A 90 2.56 19.62 22.84
CA ILE A 90 2.84 18.48 21.95
C ILE A 90 4.21 17.91 22.31
N VAL A 91 4.31 16.60 22.41
CA VAL A 91 5.55 15.86 22.64
C VAL A 91 5.87 15.06 21.39
N LEU A 92 7.00 15.37 20.75
CA LEU A 92 7.53 14.66 19.58
C LEU A 92 8.97 14.24 19.89
N ASP A 93 9.26 12.95 19.81
CA ASP A 93 10.60 12.38 20.03
C ASP A 93 11.31 12.93 21.31
N ASN A 94 10.57 13.03 22.42
CA ASN A 94 10.99 13.60 23.71
C ASN A 94 11.19 15.12 23.73
N ALA A 95 10.95 15.85 22.66
CA ALA A 95 10.91 17.31 22.65
C ALA A 95 9.49 17.79 22.98
N TRP A 96 9.42 18.84 23.83
CA TRP A 96 8.17 19.47 24.21
C TRP A 96 8.00 20.79 23.46
N PHE A 97 6.82 20.97 22.83
CA PHE A 97 6.42 22.19 22.15
C PHE A 97 5.16 22.73 22.79
N THR A 98 5.14 24.03 23.06
CA THR A 98 3.87 24.73 23.33
C THR A 98 3.20 25.08 22.01
N TYR A 99 1.87 25.21 22.01
CA TYR A 99 1.16 25.66 20.83
C TYR A 99 0.12 26.72 21.14
N ILE A 100 -0.11 27.58 20.18
CA ILE A 100 -1.17 28.61 20.21
C ILE A 100 -2.09 28.34 19.02
N LEU A 101 -3.39 28.30 19.29
CA LEU A 101 -4.43 28.20 18.26
C LEU A 101 -5.05 29.58 18.05
N ASP A 102 -4.92 30.14 16.85
CA ASP A 102 -5.52 31.41 16.45
C ASP A 102 -6.33 31.21 15.15
N GLY A 103 -7.64 30.96 15.32
CA GLY A 103 -8.53 30.64 14.21
C GLY A 103 -8.08 29.37 13.45
N ASP A 104 -7.74 29.55 12.18
CA ASP A 104 -7.24 28.48 11.31
C ASP A 104 -5.72 28.36 11.28
N LYS A 105 -5.04 28.98 12.24
CA LYS A 105 -3.59 28.89 12.42
C LYS A 105 -3.25 28.20 13.73
N LEU A 106 -2.24 27.36 13.68
CA LEU A 106 -1.61 26.72 14.83
C LEU A 106 -0.13 27.05 14.79
N VAL A 107 0.36 27.69 15.83
CA VAL A 107 1.76 28.08 15.98
C VAL A 107 2.40 27.17 17.03
N LEU A 108 3.44 26.44 16.65
CA LEU A 108 4.30 25.71 17.59
C LEU A 108 5.47 26.62 17.95
N ASP A 109 5.59 26.92 19.25
CA ASP A 109 6.69 27.66 19.82
C ASP A 109 7.70 26.66 20.39
N ASN A 110 8.93 26.74 19.92
CA ASN A 110 10.05 25.89 20.34
C ASN A 110 10.86 26.51 21.48
N GLN A 111 10.37 27.54 22.14
CA GLN A 111 11.00 28.21 23.29
C GLN A 111 12.43 28.75 23.06
N ASP A 112 13.04 28.52 21.92
CA ASP A 112 14.36 29.02 21.49
C ASP A 112 14.26 30.22 20.54
N GLY A 113 13.04 30.71 20.30
CA GLY A 113 12.73 31.79 19.35
C GLY A 113 12.51 31.32 17.93
N SER A 114 12.37 29.99 17.71
CA SER A 114 11.93 29.44 16.43
C SER A 114 10.47 29.02 16.50
N ASP A 115 9.68 29.45 15.55
CA ASP A 115 8.26 29.14 15.43
C ASP A 115 7.99 28.34 14.18
N MET A 116 7.07 27.39 14.29
CA MET A 116 6.46 26.72 13.14
C MET A 116 4.99 27.12 13.03
N ILE A 117 4.63 27.76 11.92
CA ILE A 117 3.27 28.23 11.66
C ILE A 117 2.59 27.27 10.71
N PHE A 118 1.47 26.74 11.16
CA PHE A 118 0.64 25.81 10.39
C PHE A 118 -0.70 26.46 10.09
N THR A 119 -1.28 26.09 8.96
CA THR A 119 -2.67 26.40 8.60
C THR A 119 -3.50 25.15 8.57
N ARG A 120 -4.78 25.29 8.88
CA ARG A 120 -5.72 24.17 8.85
C ARG A 120 -5.82 23.60 7.44
N SER A 121 -5.76 22.28 7.35
CA SER A 121 -5.75 21.54 6.10
C SER A 121 -6.57 20.25 6.23
N SER A 122 -6.50 19.40 5.22
CA SER A 122 -7.10 18.07 5.22
C SER A 122 -6.08 17.02 4.77
N MET A 123 -6.27 15.78 5.15
CA MET A 123 -5.45 14.70 4.60
C MET A 123 -5.61 14.57 3.09
N ASP A 124 -6.77 14.93 2.52
CA ASP A 124 -6.99 14.94 1.06
C ASP A 124 -6.03 15.92 0.36
N GLU A 125 -5.80 17.12 0.94
CA GLU A 125 -4.83 18.08 0.42
C GLU A 125 -3.39 17.57 0.55
N ILE A 126 -3.03 17.03 1.72
CA ILE A 126 -1.71 16.44 1.97
C ILE A 126 -1.44 15.31 0.96
N TYR A 127 -2.39 14.41 0.75
CA TYR A 127 -2.25 13.31 -0.21
C TYR A 127 -2.09 13.81 -1.65
N LYS A 128 -2.76 14.88 -2.01
CA LYS A 128 -2.60 15.50 -3.33
C LYS A 128 -1.17 16.02 -3.55
N ILE A 129 -0.58 16.67 -2.54
CA ILE A 129 0.82 17.13 -2.59
C ILE A 129 1.77 15.94 -2.74
N LEU A 130 1.55 14.88 -1.96
CA LEU A 130 2.35 13.66 -1.99
C LEU A 130 2.15 12.81 -3.24
N GLY A 131 1.28 13.23 -4.17
CA GLY A 131 0.93 12.46 -5.37
C GLY A 131 0.07 11.23 -5.07
N TYR A 132 -0.52 11.13 -3.88
CA TYR A 132 -1.38 10.02 -3.51
C TYR A 132 -2.82 10.27 -3.95
N GLN A 133 -3.47 9.22 -4.46
CA GLN A 133 -4.88 9.30 -4.84
C GLN A 133 -5.80 9.08 -3.64
N LYS A 134 -6.95 9.74 -3.66
CA LYS A 134 -8.01 9.55 -2.66
C LYS A 134 -8.45 8.08 -2.61
N GLY A 135 -8.50 7.48 -1.42
CA GLY A 135 -8.90 6.09 -1.24
C GLY A 135 -7.86 5.23 -0.52
N ILE A 136 -6.83 5.87 0.01
CA ILE A 136 -5.81 5.23 0.84
C ILE A 136 -6.41 4.87 2.20
N LEU A 137 -5.77 3.93 2.87
CA LEU A 137 -6.20 3.40 4.16
C LEU A 137 -6.39 4.49 5.21
N ASP A 138 -7.43 4.32 6.00
CA ASP A 138 -7.70 5.17 7.16
C ASP A 138 -6.63 4.90 8.23
N GLU A 139 -5.79 5.89 8.48
CA GLU A 139 -4.67 5.81 9.44
C GLU A 139 -5.15 5.81 10.90
N ASP A 140 -6.40 6.23 11.16
CA ASP A 140 -6.98 6.28 12.51
C ASP A 140 -7.58 4.93 12.94
N VAL A 141 -7.49 3.92 12.09
CA VAL A 141 -7.96 2.56 12.42
C VAL A 141 -6.99 1.87 13.36
N HIS A 142 -7.50 1.46 14.50
CA HIS A 142 -6.75 0.61 15.43
C HIS A 142 -6.67 -0.83 14.91
N TYR A 143 -5.48 -1.24 14.54
CA TYR A 143 -5.16 -2.61 14.20
C TYR A 143 -4.71 -3.39 15.43
N SER A 144 -4.96 -4.68 15.45
CA SER A 144 -4.59 -5.56 16.57
C SER A 144 -3.07 -5.58 16.78
N THR A 145 -2.65 -5.38 18.01
CA THR A 145 -1.26 -5.55 18.45
C THR A 145 -0.98 -6.97 18.96
N LYS A 146 -2.02 -7.84 18.96
CA LYS A 146 -1.91 -9.21 19.45
C LYS A 146 -1.18 -10.08 18.42
N GLU A 147 -0.07 -10.68 18.83
CA GLU A 147 0.68 -11.63 18.00
C GLU A 147 -0.20 -12.76 17.47
N LYS A 148 -0.03 -13.07 16.19
CA LYS A 148 -0.75 -14.14 15.52
C LYS A 148 0.21 -15.07 14.79
N LYS A 149 0.32 -16.31 15.24
CA LYS A 149 1.06 -17.35 14.53
C LYS A 149 0.27 -17.76 13.27
N ILE A 150 0.89 -17.62 12.10
CA ILE A 150 0.29 -17.92 10.78
C ILE A 150 0.94 -19.13 10.09
N LEU A 151 2.13 -19.49 10.50
CA LEU A 151 2.82 -20.71 10.10
C LEU A 151 3.49 -21.34 11.31
N ASP A 152 3.33 -22.65 11.49
CA ASP A 152 4.06 -23.44 12.47
C ASP A 152 4.23 -24.87 11.96
N THR A 153 5.41 -25.18 11.46
CA THR A 153 5.81 -26.50 10.96
C THR A 153 7.11 -26.92 11.60
N ASP A 154 7.57 -28.13 11.34
CA ASP A 154 8.91 -28.58 11.78
C ASP A 154 10.04 -27.80 11.10
N THR A 155 9.77 -27.20 9.94
CA THR A 155 10.75 -26.45 9.14
C THR A 155 10.84 -24.98 9.54
N ALA A 156 9.69 -24.30 9.70
CA ALA A 156 9.64 -22.86 9.95
C ALA A 156 8.45 -22.46 10.81
N SER A 157 8.53 -21.27 11.41
CA SER A 157 7.40 -20.57 11.97
C SER A 157 7.37 -19.11 11.53
N VAL A 158 6.17 -18.56 11.32
CA VAL A 158 5.92 -17.15 11.05
C VAL A 158 4.85 -16.64 12.01
N VAL A 159 5.16 -15.55 12.67
CA VAL A 159 4.27 -14.86 13.61
C VAL A 159 4.09 -13.43 13.12
N ILE A 160 2.87 -12.99 12.90
CA ILE A 160 2.57 -11.55 12.71
C ILE A 160 2.67 -10.89 14.08
N THR A 161 3.47 -9.83 14.16
CA THR A 161 3.73 -9.07 15.39
C THR A 161 2.99 -7.73 15.41
N GLY A 162 2.51 -7.26 14.26
CA GLY A 162 1.74 -6.04 14.18
C GLY A 162 1.33 -5.64 12.76
N TYR A 163 0.48 -4.63 12.70
CA TYR A 163 0.01 -4.02 11.46
C TYR A 163 0.09 -2.50 11.57
N LYS A 164 0.36 -1.84 10.46
CA LYS A 164 0.34 -0.39 10.35
C LYS A 164 -0.26 0.03 9.01
N ALA A 165 -1.22 0.95 9.06
CA ALA A 165 -1.70 1.67 7.89
C ALA A 165 -1.21 3.11 7.99
N ASP A 166 -0.55 3.59 6.95
CA ASP A 166 -0.12 4.98 6.84
C ASP A 166 -0.03 5.39 5.36
N MET A 167 0.46 6.59 5.11
CA MET A 167 0.64 7.10 3.75
C MET A 167 1.57 6.24 2.88
N THR A 168 2.40 5.39 3.48
CA THR A 168 3.28 4.47 2.75
C THR A 168 2.58 3.15 2.40
N GLY A 169 1.32 2.99 2.78
CA GLY A 169 0.49 1.82 2.50
C GLY A 169 0.18 0.98 3.73
N PHE A 170 -0.03 -0.30 3.52
CA PHE A 170 -0.31 -1.27 4.58
C PHE A 170 0.93 -2.12 4.85
N THR A 171 1.44 -2.03 6.06
CA THR A 171 2.63 -2.76 6.52
C THR A 171 2.24 -3.84 7.51
N VAL A 172 2.75 -5.05 7.30
CA VAL A 172 2.63 -6.20 8.22
C VAL A 172 4.00 -6.51 8.78
N SER A 173 4.15 -6.39 10.09
CA SER A 173 5.38 -6.78 10.80
C SER A 173 5.31 -8.25 11.15
N MET A 174 6.38 -8.99 10.90
CA MET A 174 6.42 -10.43 11.09
C MET A 174 7.74 -10.85 11.72
N ARG A 175 7.68 -11.92 12.53
CA ARG A 175 8.84 -12.66 13.04
C ARG A 175 8.89 -14.01 12.34
N CYS A 176 9.96 -14.24 11.58
CA CYS A 176 10.22 -15.47 10.85
C CYS A 176 11.33 -16.28 11.54
N LYS A 177 11.13 -17.59 11.69
CA LYS A 177 12.12 -18.48 12.32
C LYS A 177 12.35 -19.71 11.47
N ASN A 178 13.59 -20.00 11.14
CA ASN A 178 14.05 -21.27 10.60
C ASN A 178 14.29 -22.27 11.74
N LYS A 179 13.62 -23.42 11.71
CA LYS A 179 13.77 -24.48 12.72
C LYS A 179 14.75 -25.57 12.28
N THR A 180 15.32 -25.47 11.08
CA THR A 180 16.19 -26.49 10.48
C THR A 180 17.67 -26.14 10.61
N ARG A 181 18.53 -27.08 10.15
CA ARG A 181 19.96 -26.86 10.01
C ARG A 181 20.40 -26.46 8.59
N ASN A 182 19.45 -26.22 7.69
CA ASN A 182 19.68 -25.77 6.33
C ASN A 182 19.12 -24.37 6.16
N GLU A 183 19.65 -23.60 5.23
CA GLU A 183 19.06 -22.34 4.80
C GLU A 183 17.70 -22.58 4.13
N ILE A 184 16.73 -21.75 4.44
CA ILE A 184 15.39 -21.80 3.84
C ILE A 184 14.96 -20.41 3.42
N THR A 185 14.11 -20.37 2.39
CA THR A 185 13.38 -19.17 2.01
C THR A 185 11.91 -19.34 2.30
N ILE A 186 11.31 -18.36 2.97
CA ILE A 186 9.87 -18.22 3.15
C ILE A 186 9.41 -17.17 2.15
N GLY A 187 8.57 -17.55 1.20
CA GLY A 187 8.04 -16.62 0.19
C GLY A 187 6.52 -16.50 0.26
N LEU A 188 6.03 -15.39 -0.28
CA LEU A 188 4.61 -15.12 -0.43
C LEU A 188 4.22 -15.29 -1.89
N ASP A 189 3.23 -16.13 -2.17
CA ASP A 189 2.68 -16.31 -3.50
C ASP A 189 1.57 -15.28 -3.78
N LYS A 190 0.71 -15.03 -2.80
CA LYS A 190 -0.42 -14.11 -2.88
C LYS A 190 -0.77 -13.52 -1.53
N CYS A 191 -1.25 -12.28 -1.56
CA CYS A 191 -1.89 -11.61 -0.43
C CYS A 191 -3.29 -11.18 -0.86
N VAL A 192 -4.31 -11.45 -0.03
CA VAL A 192 -5.67 -10.96 -0.26
C VAL A 192 -6.04 -10.03 0.87
N LEU A 193 -6.46 -8.81 0.56
CA LEU A 193 -7.04 -7.87 1.53
C LEU A 193 -8.51 -7.65 1.18
N ASN A 194 -9.41 -7.90 2.12
CA ASN A 194 -10.86 -7.68 1.94
C ASN A 194 -11.38 -8.21 0.59
N LYS A 195 -10.97 -9.42 0.19
CA LYS A 195 -11.24 -10.10 -1.09
C LYS A 195 -10.43 -9.63 -2.31
N TYR A 196 -9.67 -8.55 -2.25
CA TYR A 196 -8.82 -8.11 -3.35
C TYR A 196 -7.44 -8.75 -3.29
N ILE A 197 -6.97 -9.31 -4.41
CA ILE A 197 -5.65 -9.95 -4.54
C ILE A 197 -4.59 -8.89 -4.79
N PHE A 198 -3.46 -9.05 -4.10
CA PHE A 198 -2.23 -8.26 -4.24
C PHE A 198 -1.04 -9.21 -4.40
N HIS A 199 0.00 -8.74 -5.06
CA HIS A 199 1.24 -9.48 -5.29
C HIS A 199 2.44 -8.74 -4.68
N PRO A 200 2.50 -8.54 -3.35
CA PRO A 200 3.64 -7.86 -2.75
C PRO A 200 4.90 -8.72 -2.94
N GLU A 201 5.95 -8.09 -3.39
CA GLU A 201 7.28 -8.72 -3.48
C GLU A 201 7.84 -8.87 -2.05
N TRP A 202 7.57 -10.02 -1.45
CA TRP A 202 8.11 -10.34 -0.14
C TRP A 202 8.61 -11.78 -0.09
N SER A 203 9.86 -11.91 0.30
CA SER A 203 10.47 -13.19 0.66
C SER A 203 11.56 -12.96 1.71
N GLU A 204 11.77 -13.93 2.58
CA GLU A 204 12.77 -13.88 3.63
C GLU A 204 13.63 -15.15 3.58
N THR A 205 14.93 -14.96 3.38
CA THR A 205 15.91 -16.06 3.43
C THR A 205 16.55 -16.09 4.82
N LEU A 206 16.48 -17.22 5.46
CA LEU A 206 16.88 -17.43 6.85
C LEU A 206 18.01 -18.45 6.93
N ASP A 207 19.09 -18.07 7.61
CA ASP A 207 20.17 -18.98 7.97
C ASP A 207 19.69 -20.10 8.92
N LYS A 208 20.58 -21.05 9.19
CA LYS A 208 20.34 -22.19 10.12
C LYS A 208 19.90 -21.69 11.50
N ARG A 209 18.74 -22.11 11.95
CA ARG A 209 18.18 -21.75 13.27
C ARG A 209 17.96 -20.26 13.50
N GLU A 210 18.04 -19.46 12.48
CA GLU A 210 17.89 -18.01 12.54
C GLU A 210 16.44 -17.58 12.84
N THR A 211 16.34 -16.42 13.48
CA THR A 211 15.08 -15.70 13.71
C THR A 211 15.26 -14.25 13.27
N VAL A 212 14.41 -13.76 12.39
CA VAL A 212 14.46 -12.42 11.83
C VAL A 212 13.13 -11.71 12.02
N GLU A 213 13.17 -10.42 12.38
CA GLU A 213 12.03 -9.50 12.28
C GLU A 213 12.03 -8.86 10.90
N THR A 214 10.93 -8.94 10.20
CA THR A 214 10.79 -8.46 8.82
C THR A 214 9.46 -7.76 8.59
N LYS A 215 9.33 -7.06 7.47
CA LYS A 215 8.11 -6.33 7.11
C LYS A 215 7.70 -6.59 5.67
N MET A 216 6.44 -6.90 5.48
CA MET A 216 5.79 -6.92 4.18
C MET A 216 5.02 -5.61 4.01
N ARG A 217 5.09 -5.00 2.84
CA ARG A 217 4.36 -3.76 2.54
C ARG A 217 3.54 -3.89 1.26
N ILE A 218 2.31 -3.38 1.29
CA ILE A 218 1.46 -3.20 0.11
C ILE A 218 1.37 -1.70 -0.12
N ILE A 219 1.82 -1.28 -1.30
CA ILE A 219 1.96 0.15 -1.63
C ILE A 219 0.61 0.84 -1.86
N PRO A 220 0.51 2.16 -1.63
CA PRO A 220 -0.74 2.91 -1.76
C PRO A 220 -1.38 2.80 -3.15
N ALA A 221 -0.59 2.86 -4.21
CA ALA A 221 -1.08 2.82 -5.59
C ALA A 221 -1.88 1.54 -5.91
N GLU A 222 -1.48 0.39 -5.34
CA GLU A 222 -2.21 -0.86 -5.51
C GLU A 222 -3.52 -0.85 -4.71
N ILE A 223 -3.48 -0.35 -3.46
CA ILE A 223 -4.65 -0.28 -2.58
C ILE A 223 -5.69 0.68 -3.14
N ALA A 224 -5.28 1.82 -3.70
CA ALA A 224 -6.16 2.84 -4.24
C ALA A 224 -7.09 2.30 -5.35
N LYS A 225 -6.61 1.38 -6.18
CA LYS A 225 -7.41 0.73 -7.24
C LYS A 225 -8.62 -0.02 -6.67
N THR A 226 -8.55 -0.48 -5.42
CA THR A 226 -9.57 -1.33 -4.79
C THR A 226 -10.63 -0.55 -4.02
N GLY A 227 -10.34 0.68 -3.61
CA GLY A 227 -11.19 1.48 -2.71
C GLY A 227 -11.19 0.98 -1.26
N ILE A 228 -10.30 0.09 -0.87
CA ILE A 228 -10.12 -0.35 0.52
C ILE A 228 -9.63 0.84 1.35
N SER A 229 -10.38 1.20 2.37
CA SER A 229 -9.98 2.19 3.38
C SER A 229 -9.58 1.57 4.72
N VAL A 230 -10.00 0.34 4.97
CA VAL A 230 -9.67 -0.42 6.19
C VAL A 230 -9.43 -1.88 5.84
N VAL A 231 -8.35 -2.45 6.32
CA VAL A 231 -8.02 -3.88 6.13
C VAL A 231 -8.65 -4.69 7.27
N ASP A 232 -9.82 -5.26 7.00
CA ASP A 232 -10.54 -6.10 7.98
C ASP A 232 -10.10 -7.57 7.92
N GLU A 233 -9.77 -8.07 6.73
CA GLU A 233 -9.34 -9.45 6.48
C GLU A 233 -8.06 -9.47 5.65
N MET A 234 -7.15 -10.36 5.99
CA MET A 234 -5.97 -10.66 5.19
C MET A 234 -5.79 -12.18 5.07
N ILE A 235 -5.66 -12.66 3.83
CA ILE A 235 -5.31 -14.04 3.52
C ILE A 235 -3.92 -14.04 2.88
N LEU A 236 -3.01 -14.84 3.44
CA LEU A 236 -1.66 -15.02 2.94
C LEU A 236 -1.51 -16.42 2.38
N GLN A 237 -1.05 -16.54 1.13
CA GLN A 237 -0.64 -17.79 0.52
C GLN A 237 0.88 -17.81 0.43
N MET A 238 1.50 -18.74 1.15
CA MET A 238 2.96 -18.81 1.33
C MET A 238 3.52 -20.11 0.79
N HIS A 239 4.84 -20.09 0.55
CA HIS A 239 5.62 -21.29 0.27
C HIS A 239 6.92 -21.31 1.08
N LEU A 240 7.49 -22.52 1.21
CA LEU A 240 8.82 -22.75 1.78
C LEU A 240 9.69 -23.41 0.71
N SER A 241 10.92 -22.95 0.57
CA SER A 241 11.90 -23.53 -0.33
C SER A 241 13.27 -23.65 0.36
N ASN A 242 14.10 -24.53 -0.13
CA ASN A 242 15.50 -24.60 0.23
C ASN A 242 16.23 -23.45 -0.48
N ALA A 243 16.91 -22.58 0.27
CA ALA A 243 17.55 -21.39 -0.28
C ALA A 243 18.72 -21.73 -1.22
N THR A 244 19.45 -22.82 -0.94
CA THR A 244 20.66 -23.20 -1.71
C THR A 244 20.33 -23.71 -3.12
N ASN A 245 19.21 -24.42 -3.29
CA ASN A 245 18.91 -25.09 -4.58
C ASN A 245 17.50 -24.75 -5.12
N GLY A 246 16.77 -23.85 -4.48
CA GLY A 246 15.42 -23.41 -4.92
C GLY A 246 14.33 -24.49 -4.81
N ARG A 247 14.64 -25.71 -4.33
CA ARG A 247 13.65 -26.79 -4.26
C ARG A 247 12.53 -26.45 -3.30
N THR A 248 11.30 -26.52 -3.76
CA THR A 248 10.11 -26.35 -2.93
C THR A 248 10.05 -27.42 -1.83
N ILE A 249 9.96 -26.99 -0.58
CA ILE A 249 9.73 -27.82 0.60
C ILE A 249 8.22 -27.97 0.82
N LYS A 250 7.50 -26.84 0.76
CA LYS A 250 6.05 -26.81 0.93
C LYS A 250 5.47 -25.60 0.20
N LYS A 251 4.35 -25.76 -0.50
CA LYS A 251 3.61 -24.69 -1.18
C LYS A 251 2.14 -24.67 -0.78
N GLY A 252 1.45 -23.57 -1.11
CA GLY A 252 0.02 -23.43 -0.87
C GLY A 252 -0.35 -23.36 0.61
N ILE A 253 0.55 -22.83 1.44
CA ILE A 253 0.30 -22.63 2.87
C ILE A 253 -0.63 -21.41 3.00
N MET A 254 -1.86 -21.64 3.47
CA MET A 254 -2.86 -20.59 3.62
C MET A 254 -3.00 -20.17 5.08
N ALA A 255 -3.04 -18.86 5.32
CA ALA A 255 -3.35 -18.30 6.63
C ALA A 255 -4.33 -17.14 6.48
N THR A 256 -5.38 -17.13 7.32
CA THR A 256 -6.34 -16.03 7.37
C THR A 256 -6.23 -15.32 8.72
N VAL A 257 -6.16 -14.01 8.68
CA VAL A 257 -6.12 -13.15 9.85
C VAL A 257 -7.07 -11.97 9.69
N TYR A 258 -7.48 -11.40 10.81
CA TYR A 258 -8.40 -10.27 10.88
C TYR A 258 -7.71 -9.11 11.61
N PRO A 259 -7.01 -8.22 10.88
CA PRO A 259 -6.20 -7.17 11.48
C PRO A 259 -6.95 -6.22 12.42
N THR A 260 -8.22 -5.92 12.14
CA THR A 260 -9.09 -5.09 13.01
C THR A 260 -9.79 -5.88 14.12
N GLY A 261 -9.61 -7.21 14.18
CA GLY A 261 -10.32 -8.09 15.10
C GLY A 261 -11.78 -8.38 14.71
N ARG A 262 -12.26 -7.89 13.56
CA ARG A 262 -13.58 -8.21 13.02
C ARG A 262 -13.68 -9.67 12.61
N LYS A 263 -14.90 -10.20 12.57
CA LYS A 263 -15.16 -11.55 12.08
C LYS A 263 -15.37 -11.55 10.57
N ALA A 264 -15.29 -12.73 9.94
CA ALA A 264 -15.41 -12.90 8.50
C ALA A 264 -16.70 -12.30 7.90
N ASP A 265 -17.82 -12.40 8.62
CA ASP A 265 -19.13 -11.84 8.23
C ASP A 265 -19.21 -10.30 8.36
N GLN A 266 -18.23 -9.69 8.98
CA GLN A 266 -18.13 -8.24 9.20
C GLN A 266 -17.11 -7.55 8.29
N VAL A 267 -16.45 -8.30 7.41
CA VAL A 267 -15.45 -7.77 6.47
C VAL A 267 -16.10 -6.82 5.47
N ARG A 268 -15.57 -5.62 5.41
CA ARG A 268 -16.03 -4.58 4.48
C ARG A 268 -15.30 -4.74 3.14
N THR A 269 -16.01 -5.21 2.14
CA THR A 269 -15.47 -5.26 0.77
C THR A 269 -16.04 -4.07 0.00
N PRO A 270 -15.20 -3.15 -0.46
CA PRO A 270 -15.66 -2.03 -1.29
C PRO A 270 -16.34 -2.54 -2.55
N LEU A 271 -17.41 -1.86 -2.96
CA LEU A 271 -18.04 -2.14 -4.24
C LEU A 271 -17.15 -1.61 -5.37
N ARG A 272 -16.96 -2.45 -6.39
CA ARG A 272 -16.28 -2.04 -7.61
C ARG A 272 -16.99 -0.83 -8.23
N LYS A 273 -16.22 0.19 -8.58
CA LYS A 273 -16.70 1.30 -9.40
C LYS A 273 -16.42 0.97 -10.87
N PRO A 274 -17.44 0.90 -11.73
CA PRO A 274 -17.21 0.74 -13.16
C PRO A 274 -16.38 1.90 -13.71
N VAL A 275 -15.47 1.58 -14.64
CA VAL A 275 -14.71 2.59 -15.39
C VAL A 275 -15.48 2.94 -16.65
N GLU A 276 -15.43 4.18 -17.06
CA GLU A 276 -16.04 4.62 -18.33
C GLU A 276 -15.42 3.85 -19.50
N ASN A 277 -16.28 3.40 -20.43
CA ASN A 277 -15.89 2.65 -21.64
C ASN A 277 -15.24 1.27 -21.39
N GLU A 278 -15.39 0.67 -20.21
CA GLU A 278 -14.92 -0.68 -19.96
C GLU A 278 -15.51 -1.69 -20.96
N TYR A 279 -14.72 -2.72 -21.30
CA TYR A 279 -15.15 -3.80 -22.19
C TYR A 279 -15.30 -5.12 -21.44
N ARG A 280 -16.50 -5.65 -21.38
CA ARG A 280 -16.84 -6.90 -20.68
C ARG A 280 -16.63 -8.10 -21.60
N ILE A 281 -15.50 -8.79 -21.47
CA ILE A 281 -15.26 -10.02 -22.22
C ILE A 281 -16.23 -11.12 -21.73
N LEU A 282 -16.34 -11.25 -20.41
CA LEU A 282 -17.19 -12.26 -19.78
C LEU A 282 -17.69 -11.75 -18.42
N VAL A 283 -18.98 -11.93 -18.17
CA VAL A 283 -19.60 -11.71 -16.85
C VAL A 283 -20.73 -12.74 -16.69
N ASN A 284 -20.56 -13.68 -15.75
CA ASN A 284 -21.56 -14.70 -15.45
C ASN A 284 -21.53 -15.06 -13.95
N ASN A 285 -22.25 -16.10 -13.55
CA ASN A 285 -22.34 -16.54 -12.15
C ASN A 285 -21.05 -17.17 -11.62
N THR A 286 -20.11 -17.55 -12.49
CA THR A 286 -18.85 -18.22 -12.13
C THR A 286 -17.71 -17.24 -12.03
N CYS A 287 -17.64 -16.24 -12.91
CA CYS A 287 -16.56 -15.26 -12.93
C CYS A 287 -16.92 -14.01 -13.73
N ALA A 288 -16.08 -12.98 -13.57
CA ALA A 288 -16.05 -11.83 -14.46
C ALA A 288 -14.63 -11.59 -14.97
N TYR A 289 -14.53 -11.13 -16.23
CA TYR A 289 -13.30 -10.63 -16.84
C TYR A 289 -13.63 -9.40 -17.68
N ILE A 290 -13.04 -8.26 -17.33
CA ILE A 290 -13.36 -6.96 -17.89
C ILE A 290 -12.06 -6.21 -18.19
N ILE A 291 -11.91 -5.75 -19.43
CA ILE A 291 -10.85 -4.78 -19.77
C ILE A 291 -11.34 -3.40 -19.33
N GLN A 292 -10.56 -2.73 -18.51
CA GLN A 292 -10.85 -1.40 -17.99
C GLN A 292 -10.29 -0.29 -18.88
N GLY A 293 -9.21 -0.58 -19.60
CA GLY A 293 -8.54 0.35 -20.49
C GLY A 293 -7.17 -0.17 -20.91
N ILE A 294 -6.45 0.66 -21.65
CA ILE A 294 -5.04 0.42 -22.00
C ILE A 294 -4.19 1.59 -21.53
N ASP A 295 -2.97 1.29 -21.12
CA ASP A 295 -1.92 2.26 -20.80
C ASP A 295 -0.77 2.07 -21.81
N PRO A 296 -0.65 2.96 -22.80
CA PRO A 296 0.42 2.91 -23.79
C PRO A 296 1.74 3.50 -23.26
N GLU A 297 1.72 4.14 -22.09
CA GLU A 297 2.88 4.79 -21.47
C GLU A 297 3.50 3.93 -20.35
N ASP A 298 3.02 2.70 -20.15
CA ASP A 298 3.65 1.77 -19.20
C ASP A 298 5.13 1.54 -19.58
N THR A 299 6.02 1.65 -18.62
CA THR A 299 7.47 1.56 -18.83
C THR A 299 7.91 0.23 -19.43
N ARG A 300 7.15 -0.83 -19.26
CA ARG A 300 7.39 -2.17 -19.78
C ARG A 300 6.96 -2.33 -21.26
N GLY A 301 6.02 -1.48 -21.71
CA GLY A 301 5.42 -1.54 -23.04
C GLY A 301 3.94 -1.15 -23.02
N LEU A 302 3.08 -1.92 -23.67
CA LEU A 302 1.63 -1.72 -23.62
C LEU A 302 1.03 -2.52 -22.46
N ALA A 303 0.36 -1.85 -21.54
CA ALA A 303 -0.42 -2.51 -20.50
C ALA A 303 -1.92 -2.48 -20.81
N VAL A 304 -2.60 -3.62 -20.69
CA VAL A 304 -4.07 -3.71 -20.75
C VAL A 304 -4.56 -3.99 -19.32
N ASN A 305 -5.21 -3.00 -18.73
CA ASN A 305 -5.68 -3.08 -17.36
C ASN A 305 -6.97 -3.89 -17.27
N CYS A 306 -6.98 -4.92 -16.46
CA CYS A 306 -8.05 -5.88 -16.36
C CYS A 306 -8.59 -5.97 -14.92
N TYR A 307 -9.90 -6.16 -14.83
CA TYR A 307 -10.61 -6.56 -13.60
C TYR A 307 -11.05 -8.00 -13.73
N LEU A 308 -10.72 -8.80 -12.71
CA LEU A 308 -11.05 -10.21 -12.64
C LEU A 308 -11.82 -10.49 -11.36
N GLU A 309 -12.83 -11.36 -11.44
CA GLU A 309 -13.55 -11.82 -10.26
C GLU A 309 -13.81 -13.32 -10.37
N ASN A 310 -13.48 -14.05 -9.32
CA ASN A 310 -13.80 -15.48 -9.22
C ASN A 310 -14.93 -15.68 -8.21
N ARG A 311 -16.10 -16.06 -8.69
CA ARG A 311 -17.31 -16.36 -7.91
C ARG A 311 -17.48 -17.85 -7.62
N SER A 312 -16.58 -18.68 -8.17
CA SER A 312 -16.62 -20.14 -8.01
C SER A 312 -16.01 -20.58 -6.67
N LYS A 313 -16.11 -21.89 -6.40
CA LYS A 313 -15.50 -22.53 -5.21
C LYS A 313 -14.07 -23.00 -5.44
N GLY A 314 -13.59 -22.97 -6.69
CA GLY A 314 -12.25 -23.38 -7.09
C GLY A 314 -11.37 -22.22 -7.49
N THR A 315 -10.06 -22.40 -7.52
CA THR A 315 -9.13 -21.41 -8.07
C THR A 315 -9.26 -21.38 -9.58
N LEU A 316 -9.58 -20.23 -10.14
CA LEU A 316 -9.63 -20.01 -11.58
C LEU A 316 -8.35 -19.37 -12.09
N ASN A 317 -7.91 -19.83 -13.25
CA ASN A 317 -6.74 -19.31 -13.95
C ASN A 317 -7.18 -18.71 -15.28
N PHE A 318 -6.88 -17.42 -15.46
CA PHE A 318 -7.24 -16.66 -16.65
C PHE A 318 -6.01 -16.51 -17.55
N VAL A 319 -6.13 -16.91 -18.79
CA VAL A 319 -5.03 -16.94 -19.77
C VAL A 319 -5.50 -16.28 -21.06
N TRP A 320 -4.67 -15.43 -21.64
CA TRP A 320 -4.87 -14.91 -22.99
C TRP A 320 -4.11 -15.76 -24.00
N SER A 321 -4.73 -16.06 -25.13
CA SER A 321 -4.11 -16.77 -26.25
C SER A 321 -4.58 -16.24 -27.60
N ASP A 322 -3.83 -16.56 -28.64
CA ASP A 322 -4.16 -16.21 -30.04
C ASP A 322 -4.36 -14.69 -30.21
N VAL A 323 -3.50 -13.88 -29.54
CA VAL A 323 -3.68 -12.42 -29.47
C VAL A 323 -3.15 -11.75 -30.73
N THR A 324 -3.92 -10.80 -31.23
CA THR A 324 -3.49 -9.87 -32.29
C THR A 324 -3.75 -8.43 -31.88
N ILE A 325 -2.85 -7.54 -32.28
CA ILE A 325 -2.98 -6.08 -32.13
C ILE A 325 -3.00 -5.51 -33.55
N ASP A 326 -4.08 -4.84 -33.91
CA ASP A 326 -4.33 -4.28 -35.26
C ASP A 326 -4.07 -5.32 -36.38
N GLY A 327 -4.52 -6.57 -36.12
CA GLY A 327 -4.41 -7.69 -37.05
C GLY A 327 -3.03 -8.37 -37.08
N ARG A 328 -2.02 -7.88 -36.35
CA ARG A 328 -0.68 -8.48 -36.26
C ARG A 328 -0.58 -9.37 -35.02
N PRO A 329 0.02 -10.56 -35.13
CA PRO A 329 0.22 -11.42 -33.96
C PRO A 329 1.04 -10.72 -32.87
N ALA A 330 0.56 -10.79 -31.63
CA ALA A 330 1.25 -10.24 -30.47
C ALA A 330 1.38 -11.31 -29.38
N LYS A 331 2.56 -11.37 -28.76
CA LYS A 331 2.84 -12.35 -27.70
C LYS A 331 2.57 -11.74 -26.34
N THR A 332 1.94 -12.50 -25.48
CA THR A 332 1.84 -12.19 -24.06
C THR A 332 1.97 -13.49 -23.26
N ALA A 333 2.67 -13.44 -22.14
CA ALA A 333 2.76 -14.53 -21.18
C ALA A 333 1.71 -14.41 -20.07
N TYR A 334 0.60 -13.74 -20.34
CA TYR A 334 -0.40 -13.45 -19.32
C TYR A 334 -1.10 -14.72 -18.80
N GLU A 335 -0.94 -14.91 -17.52
CA GLU A 335 -1.60 -15.93 -16.73
C GLU A 335 -1.87 -15.39 -15.32
N GLU A 336 -3.14 -15.29 -14.92
CA GLU A 336 -3.51 -14.82 -13.59
C GLU A 336 -4.43 -15.81 -12.88
N SER A 337 -4.02 -16.24 -11.69
CA SER A 337 -4.79 -17.16 -10.85
C SER A 337 -5.55 -16.39 -9.78
N VAL A 338 -6.87 -16.52 -9.77
CA VAL A 338 -7.77 -15.85 -8.83
C VAL A 338 -8.37 -16.87 -7.88
N LEU A 339 -8.18 -16.66 -6.57
CA LEU A 339 -8.66 -17.54 -5.51
C LEU A 339 -10.20 -17.53 -5.44
N PRO A 340 -10.83 -18.54 -4.84
CA PRO A 340 -12.29 -18.59 -4.67
C PRO A 340 -12.85 -17.37 -3.96
N GLY A 341 -13.86 -16.72 -4.51
CA GLY A 341 -14.54 -15.58 -3.91
C GLY A 341 -13.70 -14.30 -3.85
N THR A 342 -12.60 -14.22 -4.64
CA THR A 342 -11.72 -13.06 -4.64
C THR A 342 -11.76 -12.26 -5.94
N ILE A 343 -11.20 -11.06 -5.89
CA ILE A 343 -11.15 -10.07 -6.96
C ILE A 343 -9.69 -9.75 -7.24
N GLY A 344 -9.30 -9.66 -8.53
CA GLY A 344 -7.97 -9.22 -8.96
C GLY A 344 -8.04 -8.01 -9.86
N TYR A 345 -7.07 -7.13 -9.73
CA TYR A 345 -6.67 -6.18 -10.76
C TYR A 345 -5.34 -6.66 -11.32
N SER A 346 -5.26 -6.80 -12.64
CA SER A 346 -4.08 -7.36 -13.30
C SER A 346 -3.86 -6.67 -14.64
N ASP A 347 -2.60 -6.55 -15.03
CA ASP A 347 -2.21 -5.94 -16.28
C ASP A 347 -1.71 -7.02 -17.25
N VAL A 348 -2.30 -7.10 -18.44
CA VAL A 348 -1.74 -7.89 -19.54
C VAL A 348 -0.68 -7.06 -20.22
N ILE A 349 0.58 -7.46 -20.10
CA ILE A 349 1.71 -6.72 -20.63
C ILE A 349 2.16 -7.27 -21.97
N PHE A 350 2.30 -6.38 -22.95
CA PHE A 350 2.98 -6.64 -24.21
C PHE A 350 4.29 -5.87 -24.19
N LEU A 351 5.40 -6.59 -24.13
CA LEU A 351 6.73 -5.98 -24.00
C LEU A 351 7.06 -5.09 -25.20
N LYS A 352 7.62 -3.92 -24.93
CA LYS A 352 8.00 -2.95 -25.96
C LYS A 352 8.88 -3.56 -27.06
N SER A 353 9.88 -4.35 -26.66
CA SER A 353 10.80 -5.03 -27.60
C SER A 353 10.11 -6.03 -28.54
N GLU A 354 9.02 -6.69 -28.06
CA GLU A 354 8.28 -7.62 -28.90
C GLU A 354 7.34 -6.88 -29.87
N LEU A 355 6.72 -5.78 -29.44
CA LEU A 355 5.86 -4.96 -30.29
C LEU A 355 6.66 -4.25 -31.39
N GLU A 356 7.83 -3.70 -31.10
CA GLU A 356 8.73 -3.10 -32.08
C GLU A 356 9.16 -4.13 -33.14
N GLY A 357 9.47 -5.36 -32.74
CA GLY A 357 9.83 -6.45 -33.66
C GLY A 357 8.71 -6.85 -34.62
N THR A 358 7.44 -6.57 -34.28
CA THR A 358 6.28 -6.81 -35.15
C THR A 358 5.86 -5.57 -35.96
N GLY A 359 6.50 -4.44 -35.76
CA GLY A 359 6.15 -3.16 -36.38
C GLY A 359 4.84 -2.56 -35.86
N ILE A 360 4.43 -2.91 -34.64
CA ILE A 360 3.26 -2.32 -33.96
C ILE A 360 3.72 -1.03 -33.27
N ASN A 361 3.07 0.09 -33.59
CA ASN A 361 3.28 1.36 -32.92
C ASN A 361 2.32 1.46 -31.71
N ILE A 362 2.87 1.55 -30.50
CA ILE A 362 2.09 1.54 -29.25
C ILE A 362 1.12 2.71 -29.18
N SER A 363 1.49 3.89 -29.70
CA SER A 363 0.63 5.10 -29.67
C SER A 363 -0.62 4.96 -30.54
N ASP A 364 -0.57 4.18 -31.61
CA ASP A 364 -1.58 4.12 -32.65
C ASP A 364 -2.51 2.89 -32.53
N ILE A 365 -2.36 2.11 -31.47
CA ILE A 365 -3.15 0.90 -31.26
C ILE A 365 -4.62 1.20 -31.18
N SER A 366 -5.40 0.56 -32.02
CA SER A 366 -6.85 0.70 -32.11
C SER A 366 -7.61 -0.54 -31.66
N THR A 367 -7.09 -1.73 -31.94
CA THR A 367 -7.83 -2.98 -31.73
C THR A 367 -6.95 -4.09 -31.16
N ILE A 368 -7.44 -4.75 -30.12
CA ILE A 368 -6.84 -5.97 -29.55
C ILE A 368 -7.85 -7.09 -29.64
N LYS A 369 -7.49 -8.20 -30.30
CA LYS A 369 -8.32 -9.40 -30.40
C LYS A 369 -7.58 -10.59 -29.80
N GLY A 370 -8.34 -11.57 -29.31
CA GLY A 370 -7.75 -12.78 -28.76
C GLY A 370 -8.81 -13.74 -28.18
N LYS A 371 -8.30 -14.73 -27.46
CA LYS A 371 -9.14 -15.69 -26.72
C LYS A 371 -8.80 -15.60 -25.23
N LEU A 372 -9.82 -15.44 -24.41
CA LEU A 372 -9.74 -15.63 -22.98
C LEU A 372 -10.05 -17.10 -22.68
N ARG A 373 -9.10 -17.81 -22.09
CA ARG A 373 -9.26 -19.18 -21.60
C ARG A 373 -9.25 -19.19 -20.08
N ILE A 374 -10.19 -19.90 -19.48
CA ILE A 374 -10.33 -20.00 -18.04
C ILE A 374 -10.21 -21.46 -17.63
N TYR A 375 -9.27 -21.75 -16.75
CA TYR A 375 -8.99 -23.09 -16.25
C TYR A 375 -9.32 -23.19 -14.76
N ASP A 376 -9.87 -24.32 -14.34
CA ASP A 376 -9.95 -24.71 -12.92
C ASP A 376 -8.64 -25.40 -12.52
N LYS A 377 -7.93 -24.79 -11.57
CA LYS A 377 -6.65 -25.30 -11.00
C LYS A 377 -6.82 -26.12 -9.72
N THR A 378 -8.03 -26.40 -9.28
CA THR A 378 -8.24 -27.23 -8.08
C THR A 378 -7.83 -28.68 -8.28
N LYS A 379 -7.79 -29.14 -9.53
CA LYS A 379 -7.38 -30.50 -9.91
C LYS A 379 -5.90 -30.52 -10.29
N THR A 380 -5.30 -31.71 -10.20
CA THR A 380 -3.88 -31.96 -10.55
C THR A 380 -3.57 -31.53 -11.99
N THR A 381 -4.50 -31.72 -12.91
CA THR A 381 -4.43 -31.20 -14.29
C THR A 381 -5.46 -30.10 -14.46
N PRO A 382 -5.04 -28.88 -14.81
CA PRO A 382 -5.97 -27.77 -15.05
C PRO A 382 -7.01 -28.14 -16.10
N GLN A 383 -8.29 -27.92 -15.81
CA GLN A 383 -9.40 -28.19 -16.73
C GLN A 383 -9.90 -26.89 -17.35
N LEU A 384 -9.97 -26.84 -18.68
CA LEU A 384 -10.62 -25.73 -19.37
C LEU A 384 -12.10 -25.72 -18.99
N VAL A 385 -12.56 -24.67 -18.34
CA VAL A 385 -13.97 -24.48 -17.92
C VAL A 385 -14.69 -23.51 -18.83
N GLN A 386 -13.96 -22.58 -19.47
CA GLN A 386 -14.54 -21.63 -20.41
C GLN A 386 -13.50 -21.08 -21.38
N GLU A 387 -13.93 -20.83 -22.64
CA GLU A 387 -13.19 -20.08 -23.65
C GLU A 387 -14.12 -19.02 -24.25
N LYS A 388 -13.59 -17.80 -24.46
CA LYS A 388 -14.34 -16.70 -25.06
C LYS A 388 -13.43 -15.88 -25.97
N GLU A 389 -13.82 -15.75 -27.25
CA GLU A 389 -13.20 -14.81 -28.17
C GLU A 389 -13.60 -13.37 -27.79
N PHE A 390 -12.69 -12.45 -27.98
CA PHE A 390 -12.92 -11.01 -27.72
C PHE A 390 -12.30 -10.12 -28.79
N SER A 391 -12.89 -8.95 -28.96
CA SER A 391 -12.37 -7.87 -29.80
C SER A 391 -12.60 -6.56 -29.09
N TYR A 392 -11.54 -6.05 -28.48
CA TYR A 392 -11.53 -4.75 -27.81
C TYR A 392 -11.09 -3.67 -28.79
N THR A 393 -11.83 -2.57 -28.86
CA THR A 393 -11.48 -1.39 -29.63
C THR A 393 -11.28 -0.21 -28.68
N ARG A 394 -10.12 0.43 -28.78
CA ARG A 394 -9.82 1.64 -28.01
C ARG A 394 -10.81 2.75 -28.42
N LYS A 395 -11.44 3.37 -27.45
CA LYS A 395 -12.36 4.49 -27.64
C LYS A 395 -11.68 5.82 -27.36
#